data_43c790680a96011abee64cb3c3f1243d
#
_entry.id   43c790680a96011abee64cb3c3f1243d
#
_cell.length_a   1.000
_cell.length_b   1.000
_cell.length_c   1.000
_cell.angle_alpha   90.00
_cell.angle_beta   90.00
_cell.angle_gamma   90.00
#
_symmetry.space_group_name_H-M   'P 1'
#
loop_
_entity.id
_entity.type
_entity.pdbx_description
1 polymer ?
#
loop_
_entity_poly.entity_id
_entity_poly.type
_entity_poly.pdbx_seq_one_letter_code
_entity_poly.pdbx_strand_id
1 'polypeptide(L)'
;MTGVEFPLSGSTLVTGPSNAGKTRTTAVAIDAWLDREGPEGIVVLDFAPELERDGTVLGGRLDRFITVPQPVWVGRIDASAPRAESETDEQAVALARENARRAEREMDRLPPNPLAVFVNDATIPFQHDPAAVHRLTDYCDRADVAVLNAFDSDELGVDNPVSRAERGALETLRRWADRTVDLSE
;
A
#
# COMPACT_ATOMS: atom_id res chain seq x y z
N MET A 1 -17.82 -15.68 -8.17
CA MET A 1 -17.13 -14.74 -7.28
C MET A 1 -15.82 -15.38 -6.84
N THR A 2 -14.71 -14.83 -7.22
CA THR A 2 -13.41 -15.22 -6.66
C THR A 2 -13.34 -14.62 -5.27
N GLY A 3 -13.53 -15.43 -4.24
CA GLY A 3 -13.39 -14.99 -2.86
C GLY A 3 -11.93 -14.66 -2.53
N VAL A 4 -11.72 -13.93 -1.45
CA VAL A 4 -10.39 -13.69 -0.88
C VAL A 4 -9.81 -15.02 -0.42
N GLU A 5 -8.55 -15.30 -0.79
CA GLU A 5 -7.87 -16.55 -0.47
C GLU A 5 -7.31 -16.62 0.97
N PHE A 6 -7.52 -15.57 1.76
CA PHE A 6 -7.06 -15.46 3.14
C PHE A 6 -8.18 -14.95 4.05
N PRO A 7 -8.14 -15.23 5.37
CA PRO A 7 -9.17 -14.77 6.29
C PRO A 7 -9.12 -13.24 6.47
N LEU A 8 -10.30 -12.61 6.48
CA LEU A 8 -10.46 -11.19 6.83
C LEU A 8 -10.53 -11.02 8.34
N SER A 9 -9.39 -11.24 8.99
CA SER A 9 -9.17 -11.08 10.43
C SER A 9 -7.67 -10.90 10.68
N GLY A 10 -7.32 -10.06 11.65
CA GLY A 10 -5.93 -9.73 11.91
C GLY A 10 -5.26 -9.01 10.73
N SER A 11 -3.94 -9.08 10.63
CA SER A 11 -3.16 -8.39 9.62
C SER A 11 -2.65 -9.31 8.51
N THR A 12 -2.85 -8.90 7.27
CA THR A 12 -2.38 -9.61 6.07
C THR A 12 -1.55 -8.67 5.21
N LEU A 13 -0.35 -9.11 4.84
CA LEU A 13 0.52 -8.44 3.89
C LEU A 13 0.54 -9.22 2.57
N VAL A 14 0.18 -8.56 1.49
CA VAL A 14 0.24 -9.12 0.12
C VAL A 14 1.46 -8.57 -0.59
N THR A 15 2.37 -9.44 -1.01
CA THR A 15 3.64 -9.03 -1.66
C THR A 15 3.77 -9.60 -3.06
N GLY A 16 4.65 -9.03 -3.84
CA GLY A 16 4.98 -9.51 -5.18
C GLY A 16 5.54 -8.42 -6.08
N PRO A 17 6.01 -8.81 -7.28
CA PRO A 17 6.53 -7.87 -8.27
C PRO A 17 5.45 -6.95 -8.83
N SER A 18 5.85 -6.04 -9.72
CA SER A 18 4.91 -5.21 -10.46
C SER A 18 3.94 -6.08 -11.27
N ASN A 19 2.69 -5.67 -11.36
CA ASN A 19 1.63 -6.36 -12.11
C ASN A 19 1.30 -7.80 -11.65
N ALA A 20 1.73 -8.21 -10.46
CA ALA A 20 1.39 -9.52 -9.89
C ALA A 20 -0.07 -9.63 -9.39
N GLY A 21 -0.84 -8.54 -9.43
CA GLY A 21 -2.23 -8.55 -8.99
C GLY A 21 -2.47 -8.09 -7.54
N LYS A 22 -1.46 -7.53 -6.88
CA LYS A 22 -1.56 -7.05 -5.48
C LYS A 22 -2.72 -6.08 -5.25
N THR A 23 -2.84 -5.06 -6.09
CA THR A 23 -3.90 -4.06 -6.00
C THR A 23 -5.28 -4.69 -6.18
N ARG A 24 -5.40 -5.60 -7.15
CA ARG A 24 -6.64 -6.34 -7.39
C ARG A 24 -7.01 -7.23 -6.19
N THR A 25 -6.05 -7.91 -5.59
CA THR A 25 -6.26 -8.72 -4.39
C THR A 25 -6.76 -7.86 -3.23
N THR A 26 -6.18 -6.68 -3.03
CA THR A 26 -6.65 -5.72 -2.01
C THR A 26 -8.07 -5.24 -2.31
N ALA A 27 -8.40 -4.93 -3.57
CA ALA A 27 -9.74 -4.53 -3.96
C ALA A 27 -10.77 -5.64 -3.71
N VAL A 28 -10.44 -6.90 -3.98
CA VAL A 28 -11.30 -8.05 -3.68
C VAL A 28 -11.51 -8.19 -2.17
N ALA A 29 -10.49 -7.93 -1.37
CA ALA A 29 -10.61 -7.95 0.09
C ALA A 29 -11.55 -6.85 0.61
N ILE A 30 -11.48 -5.65 0.04
CA ILE A 30 -12.40 -4.55 0.36
C ILE A 30 -13.85 -4.94 0.02
N ASP A 31 -14.06 -5.47 -1.19
CA ASP A 31 -15.38 -5.89 -1.66
C ASP A 31 -16.00 -6.97 -0.76
N ALA A 32 -15.20 -7.98 -0.40
CA ALA A 32 -15.62 -9.05 0.51
C ALA A 32 -15.95 -8.53 1.92
N TRP A 33 -15.23 -7.53 2.42
CA TRP A 33 -15.55 -6.90 3.70
C TRP A 33 -16.85 -6.10 3.62
N LEU A 34 -17.02 -5.30 2.56
CA LEU A 34 -18.24 -4.53 2.32
C LEU A 34 -19.49 -5.43 2.28
N ASP A 35 -19.40 -6.56 1.59
CA ASP A 35 -20.50 -7.52 1.49
C ASP A 35 -20.86 -8.15 2.84
N ARG A 36 -19.86 -8.35 3.71
CA ARG A 36 -20.07 -9.03 5.00
C ARG A 36 -20.45 -8.07 6.12
N GLU A 37 -19.79 -6.95 6.23
CA GLU A 37 -19.84 -6.04 7.38
C GLU A 37 -20.41 -4.65 7.04
N GLY A 38 -20.50 -4.29 5.77
CA GLY A 38 -20.91 -2.96 5.33
C GLY A 38 -19.77 -1.94 5.32
N PRO A 39 -20.10 -0.67 4.97
CA PRO A 39 -19.08 0.35 4.72
C PRO A 39 -18.58 1.11 5.96
N GLU A 40 -19.21 0.93 7.13
CA GLU A 40 -18.88 1.68 8.33
C GLU A 40 -17.49 1.29 8.87
N GLY A 41 -16.72 2.28 9.30
CA GLY A 41 -15.42 2.08 9.92
C GLY A 41 -14.32 1.59 8.99
N ILE A 42 -14.57 1.57 7.68
CA ILE A 42 -13.55 1.23 6.68
C ILE A 42 -12.68 2.45 6.39
N VAL A 43 -11.37 2.23 6.41
CA VAL A 43 -10.34 3.19 6.00
C VAL A 43 -9.55 2.59 4.85
N VAL A 44 -9.46 3.34 3.76
CA VAL A 44 -8.66 2.98 2.58
C VAL A 44 -7.57 4.03 2.39
N LEU A 45 -6.33 3.58 2.35
CA LEU A 45 -5.16 4.39 1.98
C LEU A 45 -4.62 3.90 0.64
N ASP A 46 -4.59 4.79 -0.33
CA ASP A 46 -4.07 4.48 -1.67
C ASP A 46 -2.83 5.33 -1.94
N PHE A 47 -1.66 4.73 -1.75
CA PHE A 47 -0.36 5.37 -1.95
C PHE A 47 0.25 5.05 -3.31
N ALA A 48 -0.44 4.31 -4.16
CA ALA A 48 0.10 3.88 -5.43
C ALA A 48 0.39 5.07 -6.37
N PRO A 49 1.60 5.12 -6.94
CA PRO A 49 1.85 5.96 -8.09
C PRO A 49 1.09 5.42 -9.30
N GLU A 50 0.76 6.29 -10.22
CA GLU A 50 0.16 5.92 -11.49
C GLU A 50 0.95 6.59 -12.60
N LEU A 51 1.80 5.81 -13.26
CA LEU A 51 2.66 6.24 -14.35
C LEU A 51 2.31 5.49 -15.62
N GLU A 52 1.96 6.23 -16.67
CA GLU A 52 1.79 5.67 -18.00
C GLU A 52 3.10 5.83 -18.79
N ARG A 53 3.65 4.70 -19.27
CA ARG A 53 4.84 4.67 -20.12
C ARG A 53 4.60 3.70 -21.27
N ASP A 54 4.72 4.18 -22.50
CA ASP A 54 4.53 3.39 -23.72
C ASP A 54 3.19 2.62 -23.79
N GLY A 55 2.12 3.26 -23.31
CA GLY A 55 0.77 2.67 -23.25
C GLY A 55 0.59 1.63 -22.14
N THR A 56 1.61 1.43 -21.29
CA THR A 56 1.54 0.56 -20.12
C THR A 56 1.46 1.39 -18.85
N VAL A 57 0.49 1.08 -17.99
CA VAL A 57 0.39 1.70 -16.66
C VAL A 57 1.29 0.96 -15.70
N LEU A 58 2.23 1.69 -15.10
CA LEU A 58 3.07 1.22 -14.00
C LEU A 58 2.45 1.69 -12.68
N GLY A 59 2.35 0.77 -11.74
CA GLY A 59 1.56 0.97 -10.54
C GLY A 59 0.06 0.81 -10.84
N GLY A 60 -0.77 1.03 -9.88
CA GLY A 60 -2.21 0.96 -10.10
C GLY A 60 -2.97 1.38 -8.87
N ARG A 61 -3.85 2.37 -9.05
CA ARG A 61 -4.76 2.83 -8.01
C ARG A 61 -5.90 1.84 -7.81
N LEU A 62 -6.39 1.77 -6.59
CA LEU A 62 -7.54 0.93 -6.22
C LEU A 62 -8.81 1.28 -7.01
N ASP A 63 -9.01 2.55 -7.36
CA ASP A 63 -10.19 3.00 -8.11
C ASP A 63 -10.33 2.42 -9.53
N ARG A 64 -9.28 1.76 -10.03
CA ARG A 64 -9.34 0.96 -11.25
C ARG A 64 -10.09 -0.37 -11.07
N PHE A 65 -10.17 -0.86 -9.84
CA PHE A 65 -10.69 -2.19 -9.53
C PHE A 65 -11.96 -2.15 -8.69
N ILE A 66 -12.16 -1.08 -7.91
CA ILE A 66 -13.30 -0.96 -7.02
C ILE A 66 -13.72 0.50 -6.86
N THR A 67 -15.02 0.70 -6.76
CA THR A 67 -15.62 1.96 -6.30
C THR A 67 -16.18 1.73 -4.90
N VAL A 68 -15.64 2.43 -3.91
CA VAL A 68 -16.09 2.30 -2.53
C VAL A 68 -17.23 3.27 -2.21
N PRO A 69 -18.29 2.81 -1.51
CA PRO A 69 -19.41 3.65 -1.15
C PRO A 69 -19.10 4.57 0.05
N GLN A 70 -19.92 5.59 0.22
CA GLN A 70 -19.95 6.32 1.49
C GLN A 70 -20.50 5.41 2.61
N PRO A 71 -20.02 5.49 3.85
CA PRO A 71 -19.07 6.47 4.39
C PRO A 71 -17.59 5.99 4.46
N VAL A 72 -17.15 5.09 3.58
CA VAL A 72 -15.73 4.66 3.56
C VAL A 72 -14.82 5.88 3.49
N TRP A 73 -13.88 5.98 4.43
CA TRP A 73 -12.87 7.03 4.40
C TRP A 73 -11.74 6.65 3.45
N VAL A 74 -11.42 7.54 2.52
CA VAL A 74 -10.37 7.30 1.51
C VAL A 74 -9.33 8.41 1.59
N GLY A 75 -8.08 8.03 1.89
CA GLY A 75 -6.90 8.88 1.74
C GLY A 75 -6.10 8.47 0.51
N ARG A 76 -5.85 9.43 -0.38
CA ARG A 76 -5.07 9.22 -1.60
C ARG A 76 -4.01 10.28 -1.73
N ILE A 77 -2.83 9.90 -2.20
CA ILE A 77 -1.78 10.83 -2.57
C ILE A 77 -1.54 10.80 -4.08
N ASP A 78 -1.03 11.91 -4.59
CA ASP A 78 -0.50 11.97 -5.96
C ASP A 78 0.98 11.57 -5.90
N ALA A 79 1.22 10.26 -5.85
CA ALA A 79 2.56 9.72 -5.66
C ALA A 79 3.36 9.72 -6.97
N SER A 80 4.64 10.04 -6.86
CA SER A 80 5.63 9.77 -7.90
C SER A 80 6.17 8.35 -7.78
N ALA A 81 6.66 7.80 -8.89
CA ALA A 81 7.43 6.54 -8.92
C ALA A 81 8.93 6.86 -8.91
N PRO A 82 9.62 6.90 -7.76
CA PRO A 82 10.93 7.54 -7.65
C PRO A 82 11.98 6.97 -8.61
N ARG A 83 12.04 5.64 -8.73
CA ARG A 83 13.03 4.98 -9.59
C ARG A 83 12.71 5.04 -11.07
N ALA A 84 11.44 5.16 -11.44
CA ALA A 84 11.00 5.24 -12.82
C ALA A 84 11.05 6.68 -13.38
N GLU A 85 10.90 7.69 -12.52
CA GLU A 85 10.82 9.10 -12.89
C GLU A 85 12.13 9.88 -12.66
N SER A 86 13.19 9.18 -12.24
CA SER A 86 14.48 9.82 -11.89
C SER A 86 15.61 9.29 -12.76
N GLU A 87 16.58 10.16 -13.01
CA GLU A 87 17.84 9.82 -13.70
C GLU A 87 18.99 9.57 -12.70
N THR A 88 18.87 10.10 -11.47
CA THR A 88 19.88 9.97 -10.41
C THR A 88 19.27 9.51 -9.11
N ASP A 89 20.10 8.91 -8.23
CA ASP A 89 19.67 8.52 -6.88
C ASP A 89 19.19 9.71 -6.05
N GLU A 90 19.83 10.89 -6.22
CA GLU A 90 19.43 12.11 -5.52
C GLU A 90 18.03 12.57 -5.92
N GLN A 91 17.69 12.49 -7.20
CA GLN A 91 16.35 12.80 -7.71
C GLN A 91 15.33 11.80 -7.19
N ALA A 92 15.67 10.51 -7.18
CA ALA A 92 14.80 9.47 -6.65
C ALA A 92 14.51 9.67 -5.16
N VAL A 93 15.51 9.99 -4.36
CA VAL A 93 15.36 10.29 -2.93
C VAL A 93 14.48 11.53 -2.71
N ALA A 94 14.64 12.56 -3.54
CA ALA A 94 13.81 13.77 -3.45
C ALA A 94 12.32 13.46 -3.71
N LEU A 95 12.02 12.64 -4.72
CA LEU A 95 10.65 12.19 -4.99
C LEU A 95 10.09 11.30 -3.87
N ALA A 96 10.92 10.42 -3.30
CA ALA A 96 10.52 9.60 -2.16
C ALA A 96 10.18 10.46 -0.92
N ARG A 97 10.94 11.50 -0.65
CA ARG A 97 10.64 12.47 0.42
C ARG A 97 9.32 13.19 0.21
N GLU A 98 9.04 13.60 -1.02
CA GLU A 98 7.78 14.27 -1.34
C GLU A 98 6.58 13.32 -1.17
N ASN A 99 6.70 12.06 -1.59
CA ASN A 99 5.70 11.04 -1.32
C ASN A 99 5.45 10.87 0.19
N ALA A 100 6.52 10.82 0.99
CA ALA A 100 6.42 10.71 2.44
C ALA A 100 5.64 11.89 3.06
N ARG A 101 5.93 13.12 2.64
CA ARG A 101 5.21 14.32 3.12
C ARG A 101 3.73 14.30 2.74
N ARG A 102 3.41 13.86 1.53
CA ARG A 102 2.02 13.74 1.08
C ARG A 102 1.26 12.69 1.88
N ALA A 103 1.89 11.54 2.12
CA ALA A 103 1.31 10.48 2.93
C ALA A 103 1.13 10.89 4.40
N GLU A 104 2.08 11.62 4.99
CA GLU A 104 1.94 12.16 6.35
C GLU A 104 0.70 13.03 6.50
N ARG A 105 0.44 13.92 5.53
CA ARG A 105 -0.76 14.77 5.56
C ARG A 105 -2.05 13.97 5.54
N GLU A 106 -2.10 12.87 4.78
CA GLU A 106 -3.27 11.98 4.78
C GLU A 106 -3.36 11.18 6.08
N MET A 107 -2.24 10.70 6.60
CA MET A 107 -2.22 9.99 7.90
C MET A 107 -2.57 10.89 9.09
N ASP A 108 -2.33 12.20 9.01
CA ASP A 108 -2.76 13.17 10.04
C ASP A 108 -4.29 13.32 10.10
N ARG A 109 -4.99 12.93 9.05
CA ARG A 109 -6.45 13.06 8.92
C ARG A 109 -7.20 11.75 9.17
N LEU A 110 -6.50 10.68 9.51
CA LEU A 110 -7.09 9.36 9.72
C LEU A 110 -8.15 9.35 10.83
N PRO A 111 -9.29 8.68 10.61
CA PRO A 111 -10.29 8.49 11.66
C PRO A 111 -9.73 7.71 12.85
N PRO A 112 -10.10 8.03 14.09
CA PRO A 112 -9.45 7.45 15.28
C PRO A 112 -9.76 5.98 15.54
N ASN A 113 -10.90 5.47 15.09
CA ASN A 113 -11.40 4.13 15.44
C ASN A 113 -11.77 3.32 14.18
N PRO A 114 -10.79 2.87 13.40
CA PRO A 114 -11.07 2.05 12.23
C PRO A 114 -11.54 0.64 12.64
N LEU A 115 -12.48 0.06 11.89
CA LEU A 115 -12.82 -1.37 11.98
C LEU A 115 -11.99 -2.19 10.99
N ALA A 116 -11.75 -1.64 9.82
CA ALA A 116 -10.97 -2.29 8.77
C ALA A 116 -10.08 -1.26 8.07
N VAL A 117 -8.82 -1.61 7.84
CA VAL A 117 -7.84 -0.77 7.16
C VAL A 117 -7.29 -1.51 5.95
N PHE A 118 -7.37 -0.87 4.79
CA PHE A 118 -6.82 -1.39 3.53
C PHE A 118 -5.82 -0.39 2.96
N VAL A 119 -4.62 -0.85 2.63
CA VAL A 119 -3.53 0.02 2.16
C VAL A 119 -2.95 -0.53 0.86
N ASN A 120 -3.03 0.27 -0.19
CA ASN A 120 -2.42 -0.03 -1.47
C ASN A 120 -1.04 0.62 -1.57
N ASP A 121 -0.03 -0.17 -1.96
CA ASP A 121 1.38 0.22 -2.04
C ASP A 121 1.92 0.82 -0.73
N ALA A 122 1.82 0.04 0.34
CA ALA A 122 2.09 0.47 1.70
C ALA A 122 3.54 0.92 1.96
N THR A 123 4.50 0.58 1.12
CA THR A 123 5.91 0.98 1.26
C THR A 123 6.25 2.31 0.61
N ILE A 124 5.42 2.83 -0.29
CA ILE A 124 5.68 4.10 -0.98
C ILE A 124 5.99 5.27 -0.02
N PRO A 125 5.27 5.47 1.08
CA PRO A 125 5.56 6.55 2.02
C PRO A 125 6.90 6.41 2.75
N PHE A 126 7.52 5.23 2.73
CA PHE A 126 8.66 4.87 3.57
C PHE A 126 9.94 4.58 2.78
N GLN A 127 9.97 4.94 1.52
CA GLN A 127 11.12 4.78 0.62
C GLN A 127 12.27 5.75 0.90
N HIS A 128 12.11 6.62 1.87
CA HIS A 128 13.13 7.55 2.36
C HIS A 128 13.46 7.30 3.84
N ASP A 129 12.46 7.05 4.67
CA ASP A 129 12.60 6.74 6.08
C ASP A 129 11.81 5.46 6.41
N PRO A 130 12.47 4.29 6.39
CA PRO A 130 11.80 3.01 6.65
C PRO A 130 11.27 2.89 8.08
N ALA A 131 11.86 3.58 9.05
CA ALA A 131 11.41 3.54 10.44
C ALA A 131 10.03 4.19 10.62
N ALA A 132 9.65 5.14 9.78
CA ALA A 132 8.35 5.78 9.83
C ALA A 132 7.16 4.83 9.57
N VAL A 133 7.41 3.62 9.04
CA VAL A 133 6.38 2.60 8.81
C VAL A 133 5.65 2.19 10.10
N HIS A 134 6.27 2.32 11.26
CA HIS A 134 5.63 2.03 12.54
C HIS A 134 4.37 2.86 12.80
N ARG A 135 4.32 4.08 12.30
CA ARG A 135 3.11 4.91 12.38
C ARG A 135 1.91 4.24 11.70
N LEU A 136 2.14 3.63 10.54
CA LEU A 136 1.10 2.92 9.80
C LEU A 136 0.67 1.63 10.52
N THR A 137 1.63 0.83 10.98
CA THR A 137 1.33 -0.42 11.69
C THR A 137 0.61 -0.18 13.00
N ASP A 138 1.02 0.83 13.78
CA ASP A 138 0.35 1.22 15.03
C ASP A 138 -1.11 1.67 14.79
N TYR A 139 -1.36 2.31 13.66
CA TYR A 139 -2.73 2.64 13.27
C TYR A 139 -3.53 1.41 12.89
N CYS A 140 -2.97 0.53 12.07
CA CYS A 140 -3.60 -0.73 11.65
C CYS A 140 -3.94 -1.64 12.85
N ASP A 141 -3.14 -1.61 13.90
CA ASP A 141 -3.37 -2.40 15.13
C ASP A 141 -4.65 -2.00 15.89
N ARG A 142 -5.24 -0.86 15.56
CA ARG A 142 -6.54 -0.44 16.13
C ARG A 142 -7.74 -1.11 15.46
N ALA A 143 -7.55 -1.71 14.30
CA ALA A 143 -8.61 -2.32 13.51
C ALA A 143 -8.72 -3.83 13.77
N ASP A 144 -9.89 -4.40 13.50
CA ASP A 144 -10.11 -5.85 13.56
C ASP A 144 -9.45 -6.56 12.38
N VAL A 145 -9.30 -5.86 11.24
CA VAL A 145 -8.62 -6.35 10.06
C VAL A 145 -7.78 -5.26 9.41
N ALA A 146 -6.61 -5.64 8.95
CA ALA A 146 -5.76 -4.81 8.11
C ALA A 146 -5.24 -5.65 6.94
N VAL A 147 -5.41 -5.14 5.73
CA VAL A 147 -4.86 -5.74 4.51
C VAL A 147 -4.01 -4.70 3.80
N LEU A 148 -2.72 -4.96 3.74
CA LEU A 148 -1.75 -4.09 3.08
C LEU A 148 -1.13 -4.83 1.91
N ASN A 149 -0.85 -4.13 0.82
CA ASN A 149 0.01 -4.69 -0.21
C ASN A 149 1.28 -3.87 -0.39
N ALA A 150 2.35 -4.53 -0.82
CA ALA A 150 3.65 -3.92 -1.02
C ALA A 150 4.43 -4.58 -2.15
N PHE A 151 5.25 -3.79 -2.82
CA PHE A 151 6.17 -4.25 -3.84
C PHE A 151 7.29 -5.09 -3.20
N ASP A 152 7.59 -6.22 -3.82
CA ASP A 152 8.67 -7.13 -3.43
C ASP A 152 9.25 -7.78 -4.68
N SER A 153 10.32 -7.21 -5.19
CA SER A 153 11.07 -7.71 -6.34
C SER A 153 12.39 -6.96 -6.46
N ASP A 154 13.34 -7.55 -7.16
CA ASP A 154 14.62 -6.93 -7.52
C ASP A 154 14.56 -6.18 -8.87
N GLU A 155 13.43 -6.20 -9.56
CA GLU A 155 13.27 -5.63 -10.92
C GLU A 155 13.55 -4.12 -11.00
N LEU A 156 13.43 -3.38 -9.90
CA LEU A 156 13.73 -1.94 -9.82
C LEU A 156 15.11 -1.64 -9.22
N GLY A 157 15.97 -2.66 -9.11
CA GLY A 157 17.30 -2.57 -8.52
C GLY A 157 17.30 -2.80 -7.01
N VAL A 158 18.46 -3.10 -6.46
CA VAL A 158 18.64 -3.46 -5.05
C VAL A 158 19.58 -2.52 -4.28
N ASP A 159 20.51 -1.86 -4.97
CA ASP A 159 21.59 -1.11 -4.35
C ASP A 159 21.35 0.40 -4.26
N ASN A 160 20.27 0.92 -4.85
CA ASN A 160 19.93 2.33 -4.72
C ASN A 160 19.27 2.65 -3.37
N PRO A 161 19.37 3.91 -2.90
CA PRO A 161 18.84 4.30 -1.57
C PRO A 161 17.35 4.04 -1.39
N VAL A 162 16.55 4.25 -2.43
CA VAL A 162 15.09 4.04 -2.40
C VAL A 162 14.76 2.57 -2.23
N SER A 163 15.42 1.67 -2.97
CA SER A 163 15.22 0.22 -2.85
C SER A 163 15.66 -0.30 -1.48
N ARG A 164 16.74 0.20 -0.92
CA ARG A 164 17.19 -0.20 0.43
C ARG A 164 16.19 0.24 1.51
N ALA A 165 15.70 1.46 1.45
CA ALA A 165 14.70 1.97 2.38
C ALA A 165 13.37 1.20 2.26
N GLU A 166 12.90 0.98 1.04
CA GLU A 166 11.70 0.21 0.77
C GLU A 166 11.78 -1.22 1.32
N ARG A 167 12.91 -1.89 1.10
CA ARG A 167 13.15 -3.24 1.63
C ARG A 167 13.15 -3.26 3.15
N GLY A 168 13.72 -2.25 3.80
CA GLY A 168 13.69 -2.11 5.27
C GLY A 168 12.25 -1.95 5.79
N ALA A 169 11.43 -1.13 5.14
CA ALA A 169 10.02 -0.99 5.48
C ALA A 169 9.24 -2.29 5.24
N LEU A 170 9.48 -2.98 4.12
CA LEU A 170 8.86 -4.26 3.80
C LEU A 170 9.17 -5.33 4.85
N GLU A 171 10.42 -5.43 5.30
CA GLU A 171 10.81 -6.38 6.36
C GLU A 171 10.09 -6.09 7.67
N THR A 172 9.90 -4.83 8.02
CA THR A 172 9.12 -4.44 9.20
C THR A 172 7.67 -4.84 9.06
N LEU A 173 7.06 -4.61 7.89
CA LEU A 173 5.69 -5.04 7.61
C LEU A 173 5.54 -6.57 7.67
N ARG A 174 6.51 -7.33 7.17
CA ARG A 174 6.50 -8.79 7.25
C ARG A 174 6.53 -9.32 8.68
N ARG A 175 7.32 -8.69 9.54
CA ARG A 175 7.40 -9.09 10.96
C ARG A 175 6.14 -8.68 11.74
N TRP A 176 5.51 -7.61 11.34
CA TRP A 176 4.28 -7.12 11.96
C TRP A 176 3.06 -7.93 11.55
N ALA A 177 2.94 -8.32 10.29
CA ALA A 177 1.77 -9.00 9.77
C ALA A 177 1.59 -10.42 10.34
N ASP A 178 0.37 -10.79 10.69
CA ASP A 178 0.02 -12.15 11.13
C ASP A 178 0.25 -13.18 10.01
N ARG A 179 0.10 -12.74 8.74
CA ARG A 179 0.34 -13.57 7.57
C ARG A 179 0.82 -12.76 6.37
N THR A 180 1.60 -13.42 5.53
CA THR A 180 2.04 -12.87 4.24
C THR A 180 1.55 -13.76 3.11
N VAL A 181 0.98 -13.13 2.08
CA VAL A 181 0.56 -13.77 0.82
C VAL A 181 1.50 -13.27 -0.27
N ASP A 182 2.29 -14.19 -0.82
CA ASP A 182 3.27 -13.86 -1.86
C ASP A 182 2.70 -14.20 -3.24
N LEU A 183 2.64 -13.21 -4.12
CA LEU A 183 2.14 -13.33 -5.49
C LEU A 183 3.28 -13.42 -6.53
N SER A 184 4.45 -13.89 -6.11
CA SER A 184 5.64 -13.98 -7.00
C SER A 184 5.59 -15.14 -8.01
N GLU A 185 4.58 -16.03 -7.94
CA GLU A 185 4.40 -17.15 -8.85
C GLU A 185 3.44 -16.87 -10.00
#